data_29705fe29b2e8786e4cf7f916b506726
#
_entry.id   29705fe29b2e8786e4cf7f916b506726
#
_cell.length_a   1.000
_cell.length_b   1.000
_cell.length_c   1.000
_cell.angle_alpha   90.00
_cell.angle_beta   90.00
_cell.angle_gamma   90.00
#
_symmetry.space_group_name_H-M   'P 1'
#
loop_
_entity.id
_entity.type
_entity.pdbx_description
1 polymer ?
#
loop_
_entity_poly.entity_id
_entity_poly.type
_entity_poly.pdbx_seq_one_letter_code
_entity_poly.pdbx_strand_id
1 'polypeptide(L)'
;MLDTNTVIAIVVATFILAGFVKGVVGLGLPTVAMALLALAMPPAQAAALLIVPSAVTNLWQFAVGPSGSCVRLLRRLWPMMVVSGATTWLAAGGLLADGPGIAGPALGAALALYAVVGLTEVRLGIPARLEPLLSPIVGATTGLVAGATGILAVPSVPYLQALDLDRDDLVQALGLSFTVCTLALAGGLTQSGVLDGPRAFGSTLALFPALAVMAVGQWLRYRIAARTFRRCFFVALFALGLHLAF
;
A
#
# COMPACT_ATOMS: atom_id res chain seq x y z
N MET A 1 -6.28 -3.14 -27.85
CA MET A 1 -5.09 -3.39 -27.02
C MET A 1 -4.23 -2.14 -27.09
N LEU A 2 -3.79 -1.61 -25.94
CA LEU A 2 -2.84 -0.51 -25.89
C LEU A 2 -1.51 -1.01 -26.47
N ASP A 3 -0.82 -0.16 -27.23
CA ASP A 3 0.51 -0.49 -27.73
C ASP A 3 1.54 -0.48 -26.59
N THR A 4 2.64 -1.22 -26.76
CA THR A 4 3.64 -1.42 -25.72
C THR A 4 4.23 -0.10 -25.21
N ASN A 5 4.43 0.88 -26.10
CA ASN A 5 4.97 2.19 -25.73
C ASN A 5 4.00 2.97 -24.84
N THR A 6 2.70 2.90 -25.12
CA THR A 6 1.66 3.52 -24.30
C THR A 6 1.60 2.89 -22.90
N VAL A 7 1.70 1.57 -22.80
CA VAL A 7 1.74 0.87 -21.50
C VAL A 7 2.96 1.30 -20.69
N ILE A 8 4.15 1.35 -21.30
CA ILE A 8 5.37 1.80 -20.63
C ILE A 8 5.21 3.25 -20.15
N ALA A 9 4.67 4.15 -20.98
CA ALA A 9 4.45 5.54 -20.61
C ALA A 9 3.48 5.66 -19.40
N ILE A 10 2.39 4.89 -19.39
CA ILE A 10 1.43 4.84 -18.25
C ILE A 10 2.13 4.35 -16.98
N VAL A 11 2.91 3.27 -17.07
CA VAL A 11 3.63 2.73 -15.90
C VAL A 11 4.61 3.77 -15.35
N VAL A 12 5.43 4.38 -16.18
CA VAL A 12 6.41 5.39 -15.78
C VAL A 12 5.71 6.60 -15.14
N ALA A 13 4.68 7.14 -15.78
CA ALA A 13 3.91 8.27 -15.26
C ALA A 13 3.25 7.93 -13.90
N THR A 14 2.72 6.72 -13.78
CA THR A 14 2.12 6.23 -12.52
C THR A 14 3.14 6.17 -11.39
N PHE A 15 4.34 5.61 -11.62
CA PHE A 15 5.35 5.50 -10.57
C PHE A 15 6.01 6.85 -10.25
N ILE A 16 6.09 7.78 -11.20
CA ILE A 16 6.44 9.19 -10.94
C ILE A 16 5.42 9.80 -9.96
N LEU A 17 4.13 9.70 -10.26
CA LEU A 17 3.09 10.28 -9.41
C LEU A 17 3.01 9.57 -8.05
N ALA A 18 3.05 8.24 -8.03
CA ALA A 18 3.02 7.46 -6.79
C ALA A 18 4.24 7.73 -5.89
N GLY A 19 5.43 7.86 -6.48
CA GLY A 19 6.65 8.24 -5.78
C GLY A 19 6.56 9.65 -5.21
N PHE A 20 6.05 10.61 -5.98
CA PHE A 20 5.82 11.98 -5.52
C PHE A 20 4.89 12.01 -4.31
N VAL A 21 3.73 11.36 -4.41
CA VAL A 21 2.75 11.28 -3.31
C VAL A 21 3.38 10.66 -2.07
N LYS A 22 4.10 9.55 -2.22
CA LYS A 22 4.81 8.91 -1.09
C LYS A 22 5.86 9.86 -0.48
N GLY A 23 6.57 10.61 -1.28
CA GLY A 23 7.54 11.62 -0.82
C GLY A 23 6.87 12.71 0.02
N VAL A 24 5.75 13.24 -0.42
CA VAL A 24 5.03 14.33 0.26
C VAL A 24 4.29 13.85 1.51
N VAL A 25 3.51 12.77 1.39
CA VAL A 25 2.63 12.26 2.47
C VAL A 25 3.35 11.28 3.41
N GLY A 26 4.37 10.60 2.92
CA GLY A 26 5.03 9.49 3.62
C GLY A 26 4.34 8.13 3.43
N LEU A 27 3.22 8.08 2.71
CA LEU A 27 2.36 6.92 2.46
C LEU A 27 1.84 6.95 1.02
N GLY A 28 1.30 5.83 0.55
CA GLY A 28 0.42 5.83 -0.63
C GLY A 28 1.03 5.35 -1.93
N LEU A 29 2.34 5.00 -2.01
CA LEU A 29 2.91 4.50 -3.27
C LEU A 29 2.14 3.29 -3.80
N PRO A 30 1.93 2.20 -3.03
CA PRO A 30 1.16 1.07 -3.53
C PRO A 30 -0.30 1.44 -3.86
N THR A 31 -0.92 2.29 -3.04
CA THR A 31 -2.32 2.69 -3.23
C THR A 31 -2.53 3.50 -4.50
N VAL A 32 -1.66 4.49 -4.75
CA VAL A 32 -1.71 5.32 -5.98
C VAL A 32 -1.39 4.49 -7.21
N ALA A 33 -0.34 3.66 -7.12
CA ALA A 33 0.05 2.81 -8.23
C ALA A 33 -1.06 1.81 -8.60
N MET A 34 -1.68 1.16 -7.62
CA MET A 34 -2.82 0.28 -7.86
C MET A 34 -4.00 1.01 -8.49
N ALA A 35 -4.38 2.17 -7.95
CA ALA A 35 -5.51 2.94 -8.45
C ALA A 35 -5.33 3.36 -9.92
N LEU A 36 -4.14 3.80 -10.30
CA LEU A 36 -3.86 4.27 -11.66
C LEU A 36 -3.59 3.14 -12.65
N LEU A 37 -2.82 2.13 -12.25
CA LEU A 37 -2.52 1.00 -13.13
C LEU A 37 -3.75 0.14 -13.41
N ALA A 38 -4.65 -0.01 -12.44
CA ALA A 38 -5.89 -0.76 -12.62
C ALA A 38 -6.86 -0.17 -13.67
N LEU A 39 -6.65 1.11 -14.06
CA LEU A 39 -7.36 1.72 -15.20
C LEU A 39 -6.88 1.20 -16.56
N ALA A 40 -5.63 0.73 -16.63
CA ALA A 40 -4.98 0.36 -17.88
C ALA A 40 -4.65 -1.14 -18.02
N MET A 41 -4.66 -1.87 -16.90
CA MET A 41 -4.32 -3.29 -16.87
C MET A 41 -5.04 -4.04 -15.74
N PRO A 42 -5.14 -5.39 -15.80
CA PRO A 42 -5.72 -6.19 -14.73
C PRO A 42 -5.04 -5.94 -13.37
N PRO A 43 -5.80 -5.87 -12.26
CA PRO A 43 -5.28 -5.58 -10.92
C PRO A 43 -4.12 -6.48 -10.49
N ALA A 44 -4.13 -7.76 -10.88
CA ALA A 44 -3.03 -8.69 -10.59
C ALA A 44 -1.71 -8.28 -11.25
N GLN A 45 -1.75 -7.80 -12.50
CA GLN A 45 -0.56 -7.31 -13.20
C GLN A 45 -0.07 -5.99 -12.60
N ALA A 46 -0.99 -5.09 -12.25
CA ALA A 46 -0.68 -3.87 -11.54
C ALA A 46 0.01 -4.17 -10.20
N ALA A 47 -0.50 -5.14 -9.44
CA ALA A 47 0.09 -5.59 -8.19
C ALA A 47 1.52 -6.14 -8.40
N ALA A 48 1.76 -6.95 -9.44
CA ALA A 48 3.08 -7.47 -9.73
C ALA A 48 4.12 -6.36 -10.01
N LEU A 49 3.73 -5.30 -10.74
CA LEU A 49 4.62 -4.17 -11.03
C LEU A 49 4.98 -3.34 -9.81
N LEU A 50 4.15 -3.30 -8.78
CA LEU A 50 4.42 -2.49 -7.59
C LEU A 50 5.24 -3.22 -6.52
N ILE A 51 5.50 -4.53 -6.64
CA ILE A 51 6.17 -5.33 -5.61
C ILE A 51 7.54 -4.74 -5.25
N VAL A 52 8.44 -4.57 -6.23
CA VAL A 52 9.82 -4.11 -5.95
C VAL A 52 9.83 -2.66 -5.44
N PRO A 53 9.16 -1.68 -6.08
CA PRO A 53 9.10 -0.32 -5.56
C PRO A 53 8.51 -0.23 -4.15
N SER A 54 7.47 -1.01 -3.86
CA SER A 54 6.87 -1.04 -2.53
C SER A 54 7.78 -1.70 -1.51
N ALA A 55 8.37 -2.86 -1.82
CA ALA A 55 9.27 -3.55 -0.91
C ALA A 55 10.47 -2.68 -0.52
N VAL A 56 11.15 -2.10 -1.52
CA VAL A 56 12.33 -1.26 -1.28
C VAL A 56 11.98 -0.02 -0.46
N THR A 57 10.93 0.70 -0.85
CA THR A 57 10.57 1.95 -0.17
C THR A 57 9.95 1.73 1.22
N ASN A 58 9.26 0.61 1.47
CA ASN A 58 8.70 0.27 2.76
C ASN A 58 9.79 -0.27 3.70
N LEU A 59 10.70 -1.11 3.18
CA LEU A 59 11.86 -1.58 3.94
C LEU A 59 12.78 -0.41 4.35
N TRP A 60 13.03 0.52 3.42
CA TRP A 60 13.74 1.77 3.73
C TRP A 60 13.04 2.55 4.85
N GLN A 61 11.73 2.73 4.75
CA GLN A 61 10.93 3.44 5.75
C GLN A 61 11.01 2.77 7.13
N PHE A 62 11.02 1.44 7.18
CA PHE A 62 11.24 0.66 8.39
C PHE A 62 12.66 0.83 8.94
N ALA A 63 13.68 0.78 8.08
CA ALA A 63 15.08 0.79 8.48
C ALA A 63 15.58 2.15 8.98
N VAL A 64 15.03 3.26 8.47
CA VAL A 64 15.44 4.63 8.84
C VAL A 64 14.91 5.06 10.22
N GLY A 65 13.93 4.34 10.79
CA GLY A 65 13.41 4.61 12.13
C GLY A 65 14.42 4.34 13.25
N PRO A 66 14.13 4.80 14.49
CA PRO A 66 15.03 4.59 15.62
C PRO A 66 15.28 3.09 15.88
N SER A 67 16.56 2.69 15.97
CA SER A 67 16.94 1.28 16.11
C SER A 67 16.37 0.61 17.36
N GLY A 68 16.21 1.36 18.47
CA GLY A 68 15.60 0.86 19.71
C GLY A 68 14.10 0.57 19.59
N SER A 69 13.41 1.23 18.68
CA SER A 69 11.98 1.05 18.44
C SER A 69 11.67 -0.21 17.63
N CYS A 70 12.59 -0.67 16.79
CA CYS A 70 12.41 -1.83 15.93
C CYS A 70 11.98 -3.08 16.71
N VAL A 71 12.74 -3.49 17.73
CA VAL A 71 12.43 -4.68 18.54
C VAL A 71 11.16 -4.50 19.33
N ARG A 72 10.90 -3.31 19.86
CA ARG A 72 9.67 -2.98 20.59
C ARG A 72 8.46 -3.11 19.68
N LEU A 73 8.49 -2.53 18.48
CA LEU A 73 7.41 -2.60 17.51
C LEU A 73 7.17 -4.03 17.01
N LEU A 74 8.24 -4.78 16.71
CA LEU A 74 8.12 -6.19 16.35
C LEU A 74 7.43 -7.00 17.44
N ARG A 75 7.83 -6.83 18.72
CA ARG A 75 7.22 -7.53 19.85
C ARG A 75 5.78 -7.11 20.12
N ARG A 76 5.42 -5.85 19.85
CA ARG A 76 4.07 -5.35 20.06
C ARG A 76 3.13 -5.76 18.95
N LEU A 77 3.59 -5.69 17.69
CA LEU A 77 2.74 -5.83 16.50
C LEU A 77 2.85 -7.20 15.82
N TRP A 78 3.64 -8.16 16.36
CA TRP A 78 3.83 -9.47 15.74
C TRP A 78 2.51 -10.22 15.43
N PRO A 79 1.45 -10.17 16.28
CA PRO A 79 0.22 -10.90 15.95
C PRO A 79 -0.45 -10.33 14.70
N MET A 80 -0.49 -8.99 14.58
CA MET A 80 -0.97 -8.30 13.37
C MET A 80 -0.12 -8.70 12.15
N MET A 81 1.21 -8.70 12.27
CA MET A 81 2.13 -8.99 11.16
C MET A 81 1.98 -10.41 10.64
N VAL A 82 1.99 -11.39 11.53
CA VAL A 82 1.87 -12.81 11.17
C VAL A 82 0.53 -13.08 10.49
N VAL A 83 -0.55 -12.59 11.08
CA VAL A 83 -1.89 -12.81 10.54
C VAL A 83 -2.07 -12.07 9.22
N SER A 84 -1.65 -10.81 9.10
CA SER A 84 -1.74 -10.07 7.85
C SER A 84 -0.90 -10.69 6.74
N GLY A 85 0.31 -11.16 7.05
CA GLY A 85 1.15 -11.87 6.09
C GLY A 85 0.49 -13.14 5.58
N ALA A 86 0.01 -13.99 6.48
CA ALA A 86 -0.66 -15.25 6.13
C ALA A 86 -1.92 -15.02 5.27
N THR A 87 -2.79 -14.09 5.69
CA THR A 87 -4.03 -13.80 4.96
C THR A 87 -3.77 -13.09 3.64
N THR A 88 -2.74 -12.22 3.53
CA THR A 88 -2.32 -11.62 2.26
C THR A 88 -1.86 -12.70 1.28
N TRP A 89 -1.01 -13.62 1.71
CA TRP A 89 -0.52 -14.71 0.86
C TRP A 89 -1.67 -15.57 0.33
N LEU A 90 -2.54 -16.02 1.23
CA LEU A 90 -3.67 -16.89 0.85
C LEU A 90 -4.65 -16.18 -0.10
N ALA A 91 -4.95 -14.91 0.15
CA ALA A 91 -5.89 -14.15 -0.68
C ALA A 91 -5.28 -13.74 -2.04
N ALA A 92 -3.99 -13.45 -2.10
CA ALA A 92 -3.33 -13.02 -3.35
C ALA A 92 -3.33 -14.11 -4.43
N GLY A 93 -3.14 -15.37 -4.03
CA GLY A 93 -3.15 -16.50 -4.96
C GLY A 93 -4.52 -16.82 -5.54
N GLY A 94 -5.61 -16.53 -4.81
CA GLY A 94 -6.96 -16.87 -5.24
C GLY A 94 -7.79 -15.68 -5.71
N LEU A 95 -7.90 -14.63 -4.89
CA LEU A 95 -8.83 -13.53 -5.16
C LEU A 95 -8.31 -12.52 -6.19
N LEU A 96 -7.01 -12.23 -6.15
CA LEU A 96 -6.42 -11.24 -7.05
C LEU A 96 -6.02 -11.86 -8.40
N ALA A 97 -5.53 -13.11 -8.38
CA ALA A 97 -5.03 -13.78 -9.58
C ALA A 97 -6.14 -14.40 -10.46
N ASP A 98 -7.16 -15.02 -9.85
CA ASP A 98 -8.14 -15.85 -10.55
C ASP A 98 -9.43 -15.12 -11.00
N GLY A 99 -9.62 -13.84 -10.67
CA GLY A 99 -10.92 -13.22 -10.85
C GLY A 99 -10.97 -11.89 -11.60
N PRO A 100 -11.19 -11.85 -12.94
CA PRO A 100 -11.43 -10.58 -13.62
C PRO A 100 -12.73 -9.87 -13.19
N GLY A 101 -13.67 -10.58 -12.54
CA GLY A 101 -14.96 -10.00 -12.16
C GLY A 101 -15.00 -9.28 -10.81
N ILE A 102 -14.20 -9.67 -9.84
CA ILE A 102 -14.32 -9.18 -8.45
C ILE A 102 -13.18 -8.24 -8.05
N ALA A 103 -11.97 -8.43 -8.59
CA ALA A 103 -10.79 -7.69 -8.18
C ALA A 103 -10.90 -6.18 -8.45
N GLY A 104 -11.46 -5.76 -9.57
CA GLY A 104 -11.68 -4.35 -9.91
C GLY A 104 -12.67 -3.67 -8.95
N PRO A 105 -13.92 -4.14 -8.81
CA PRO A 105 -14.88 -3.61 -7.86
C PRO A 105 -14.39 -3.64 -6.40
N ALA A 106 -13.71 -4.70 -5.97
CA ALA A 106 -13.12 -4.80 -4.64
C ALA A 106 -12.03 -3.74 -4.43
N LEU A 107 -11.17 -3.53 -5.42
CA LEU A 107 -10.17 -2.46 -5.42
C LEU A 107 -10.84 -1.10 -5.31
N GLY A 108 -11.86 -0.83 -6.12
CA GLY A 108 -12.63 0.41 -6.09
C GLY A 108 -13.26 0.67 -4.73
N ALA A 109 -13.92 -0.33 -4.15
CA ALA A 109 -14.52 -0.24 -2.82
C ALA A 109 -13.47 0.02 -1.72
N ALA A 110 -12.33 -0.68 -1.78
CA ALA A 110 -11.23 -0.49 -0.81
C ALA A 110 -10.62 0.91 -0.91
N LEU A 111 -10.43 1.45 -2.13
CA LEU A 111 -9.95 2.82 -2.36
C LEU A 111 -10.94 3.86 -1.84
N ALA A 112 -12.23 3.70 -2.12
CA ALA A 112 -13.27 4.60 -1.65
C ALA A 112 -13.35 4.60 -0.11
N LEU A 113 -13.33 3.42 0.51
CA LEU A 113 -13.29 3.28 1.97
C LEU A 113 -12.05 3.95 2.58
N TYR A 114 -10.88 3.71 2.00
CA TYR A 114 -9.64 4.35 2.46
C TYR A 114 -9.70 5.87 2.35
N ALA A 115 -10.26 6.37 1.26
CA ALA A 115 -10.44 7.80 1.05
C ALA A 115 -11.39 8.43 2.08
N VAL A 116 -12.53 7.80 2.35
CA VAL A 116 -13.49 8.27 3.37
C VAL A 116 -12.83 8.30 4.73
N VAL A 117 -12.18 7.22 5.16
CA VAL A 117 -11.47 7.17 6.45
C VAL A 117 -10.37 8.24 6.53
N GLY A 118 -9.62 8.44 5.44
CA GLY A 118 -8.58 9.45 5.37
C GLY A 118 -9.09 10.90 5.40
N LEU A 119 -10.31 11.15 4.89
CA LEU A 119 -10.95 12.48 4.90
C LEU A 119 -11.57 12.82 6.24
N THR A 120 -12.08 11.84 6.98
CA THR A 120 -12.77 12.09 8.26
C THR A 120 -11.83 12.57 9.36
N GLU A 121 -10.49 12.37 9.21
CA GLU A 121 -9.49 12.78 10.20
C GLU A 121 -9.80 12.30 11.65
N VAL A 122 -10.65 11.29 11.80
CA VAL A 122 -11.05 10.75 13.10
C VAL A 122 -9.85 10.07 13.76
N ARG A 123 -9.44 10.60 14.89
CA ARG A 123 -8.43 9.97 15.75
C ARG A 123 -9.15 9.04 16.72
N LEU A 124 -9.18 7.77 16.38
CA LEU A 124 -9.64 6.72 17.31
C LEU A 124 -8.51 6.44 18.31
N GLY A 125 -8.82 6.40 19.58
CA GLY A 125 -7.89 5.90 20.61
C GLY A 125 -8.25 4.46 20.94
N ILE A 126 -7.29 3.55 20.90
CA ILE A 126 -7.50 2.15 21.27
C ILE A 126 -6.93 1.92 22.67
N PRO A 127 -7.74 1.55 23.66
CA PRO A 127 -7.24 1.19 24.98
C PRO A 127 -6.26 0.01 24.87
N ALA A 128 -5.11 0.08 25.56
CA ALA A 128 -4.08 -0.96 25.52
C ALA A 128 -4.58 -2.37 25.81
N ARG A 129 -5.63 -2.50 26.62
CA ARG A 129 -6.27 -3.79 26.94
C ARG A 129 -6.96 -4.46 25.75
N LEU A 130 -7.38 -3.69 24.73
CA LEU A 130 -8.04 -4.21 23.54
C LEU A 130 -7.05 -4.51 22.39
N GLU A 131 -5.84 -3.99 22.48
CA GLU A 131 -4.81 -4.15 21.44
C GLU A 131 -4.51 -5.63 21.13
N PRO A 132 -4.32 -6.54 22.11
CA PRO A 132 -4.02 -7.95 21.82
C PRO A 132 -5.12 -8.67 21.05
N LEU A 133 -6.38 -8.26 21.24
CA LEU A 133 -7.53 -8.82 20.54
C LEU A 133 -7.72 -8.19 19.16
N LEU A 134 -7.56 -6.89 19.04
CA LEU A 134 -7.76 -6.15 17.80
C LEU A 134 -6.61 -6.35 16.79
N SER A 135 -5.38 -6.50 17.26
CA SER A 135 -4.20 -6.72 16.42
C SER A 135 -4.38 -7.86 15.41
N PRO A 136 -4.72 -9.10 15.79
CA PRO A 136 -4.90 -10.18 14.82
C PRO A 136 -6.14 -9.97 13.93
N ILE A 137 -7.22 -9.37 14.43
CA ILE A 137 -8.43 -9.08 13.63
C ILE A 137 -8.10 -8.05 12.54
N VAL A 138 -7.43 -6.96 12.91
CA VAL A 138 -6.95 -5.95 11.96
C VAL A 138 -5.94 -6.56 10.99
N GLY A 139 -5.05 -7.42 11.46
CA GLY A 139 -4.12 -8.16 10.62
C GLY A 139 -4.85 -9.00 9.58
N ALA A 140 -5.84 -9.79 9.99
CA ALA A 140 -6.63 -10.63 9.08
C ALA A 140 -7.37 -9.80 8.01
N THR A 141 -8.07 -8.76 8.42
CA THR A 141 -8.81 -7.89 7.50
C THR A 141 -7.88 -7.11 6.57
N THR A 142 -6.75 -6.59 7.08
CA THR A 142 -5.72 -5.94 6.25
C THR A 142 -5.17 -6.91 5.21
N GLY A 143 -4.83 -8.13 5.63
CA GLY A 143 -4.26 -9.11 4.72
C GLY A 143 -5.25 -9.60 3.66
N LEU A 144 -6.51 -9.79 4.00
CA LEU A 144 -7.56 -10.11 3.03
C LEU A 144 -7.73 -8.99 1.99
N VAL A 145 -7.84 -7.73 2.45
CA VAL A 145 -7.94 -6.57 1.55
C VAL A 145 -6.69 -6.45 0.69
N ALA A 146 -5.49 -6.56 1.28
CA ALA A 146 -4.22 -6.47 0.57
C ALA A 146 -4.08 -7.58 -0.49
N GLY A 147 -4.41 -8.81 -0.13
CA GLY A 147 -4.33 -9.95 -1.04
C GLY A 147 -5.38 -9.93 -2.15
N ALA A 148 -6.56 -9.35 -1.91
CA ALA A 148 -7.62 -9.23 -2.92
C ALA A 148 -7.46 -8.00 -3.83
N THR A 149 -6.79 -6.93 -3.38
CA THR A 149 -6.80 -5.64 -4.06
C THR A 149 -5.42 -5.01 -4.28
N GLY A 150 -4.37 -5.52 -3.64
CA GLY A 150 -3.06 -4.90 -3.61
C GLY A 150 -2.97 -3.64 -2.73
N ILE A 151 -4.05 -3.26 -2.00
CA ILE A 151 -4.06 -2.11 -1.08
C ILE A 151 -3.67 -2.54 0.32
N LEU A 152 -2.52 -2.05 0.80
CA LEU A 152 -1.94 -2.44 2.10
C LEU A 152 -2.43 -1.57 3.27
N ALA A 153 -3.14 -0.49 2.97
CA ALA A 153 -3.41 0.58 3.94
C ALA A 153 -4.69 0.38 4.78
N VAL A 154 -5.60 -0.48 4.36
CA VAL A 154 -6.92 -0.64 4.98
C VAL A 154 -7.05 -2.02 5.62
N PRO A 155 -7.40 -2.09 6.90
CA PRO A 155 -7.54 -1.06 7.93
C PRO A 155 -6.27 -0.76 8.73
N SER A 156 -5.09 -1.24 8.31
CA SER A 156 -3.83 -1.13 9.06
C SER A 156 -3.45 0.31 9.43
N VAL A 157 -3.59 1.27 8.49
CA VAL A 157 -3.20 2.66 8.74
C VAL A 157 -4.02 3.30 9.86
N PRO A 158 -5.36 3.32 9.82
CA PRO A 158 -6.16 3.88 10.91
C PRO A 158 -5.93 3.16 12.24
N TYR A 159 -5.70 1.85 12.23
CA TYR A 159 -5.39 1.10 13.44
C TYR A 159 -4.06 1.54 14.06
N LEU A 160 -2.98 1.57 13.27
CA LEU A 160 -1.66 1.99 13.78
C LEU A 160 -1.66 3.45 14.24
N GLN A 161 -2.45 4.33 13.60
CA GLN A 161 -2.65 5.71 14.05
C GLN A 161 -3.41 5.81 15.37
N ALA A 162 -4.21 4.80 15.71
CA ALA A 162 -4.99 4.73 16.95
C ALA A 162 -4.21 4.18 18.16
N LEU A 163 -2.98 3.66 17.94
CA LEU A 163 -2.16 3.03 18.98
C LEU A 163 -1.31 4.01 19.80
N ASP A 164 -1.51 5.32 19.64
CA ASP A 164 -0.77 6.38 20.35
C ASP A 164 0.75 6.24 20.24
N LEU A 165 1.22 5.92 19.02
CA LEU A 165 2.64 5.82 18.69
C LEU A 165 3.22 7.22 18.42
N ASP A 166 4.44 7.45 18.84
CA ASP A 166 5.20 8.60 18.40
C ASP A 166 5.30 8.62 16.88
N ARG A 167 5.51 9.81 16.30
CA ARG A 167 5.51 9.99 14.83
C ARG A 167 6.50 9.06 14.13
N ASP A 168 7.71 8.91 14.66
CA ASP A 168 8.75 8.10 14.06
C ASP A 168 8.45 6.60 14.23
N ASP A 169 7.93 6.19 15.37
CA ASP A 169 7.46 4.83 15.63
C ASP A 169 6.28 4.47 14.71
N LEU A 170 5.35 5.40 14.47
CA LEU A 170 4.24 5.19 13.54
C LEU A 170 4.73 4.96 12.11
N VAL A 171 5.67 5.80 11.64
CA VAL A 171 6.26 5.68 10.31
C VAL A 171 6.99 4.33 10.16
N GLN A 172 7.72 3.93 11.19
CA GLN A 172 8.44 2.65 11.22
C GLN A 172 7.47 1.46 11.27
N ALA A 173 6.41 1.53 12.08
CA ALA A 173 5.37 0.49 12.16
C ALA A 173 4.62 0.31 10.83
N LEU A 174 4.32 1.41 10.13
CA LEU A 174 3.73 1.37 8.79
C LEU A 174 4.68 0.74 7.77
N GLY A 175 5.97 1.13 7.80
CA GLY A 175 6.99 0.52 6.95
C GLY A 175 7.10 -0.99 7.17
N LEU A 176 7.09 -1.43 8.42
CA LEU A 176 7.12 -2.84 8.79
C LEU A 176 5.88 -3.58 8.29
N SER A 177 4.68 -3.07 8.60
CA SER A 177 3.41 -3.68 8.18
C SER A 177 3.33 -3.84 6.66
N PHE A 178 3.66 -2.78 5.94
CA PHE A 178 3.63 -2.79 4.47
C PHE A 178 4.71 -3.68 3.87
N THR A 179 5.88 -3.81 4.50
CA THR A 179 6.90 -4.76 4.06
C THR A 179 6.40 -6.19 4.17
N VAL A 180 5.82 -6.57 5.31
CA VAL A 180 5.27 -7.92 5.52
C VAL A 180 4.19 -8.24 4.50
N CYS A 181 3.20 -7.35 4.33
CA CYS A 181 2.14 -7.55 3.34
C CYS A 181 2.67 -7.57 1.90
N THR A 182 3.66 -6.73 1.54
CA THR A 182 4.25 -6.72 0.20
C THR A 182 5.00 -8.02 -0.10
N LEU A 183 5.77 -8.55 0.86
CA LEU A 183 6.47 -9.82 0.70
C LEU A 183 5.49 -11.01 0.61
N ALA A 184 4.44 -10.99 1.41
CA ALA A 184 3.38 -11.99 1.36
C ALA A 184 2.61 -11.94 0.02
N LEU A 185 2.30 -10.72 -0.46
CA LEU A 185 1.69 -10.49 -1.77
C LEU A 185 2.58 -11.01 -2.90
N ALA A 186 3.89 -10.73 -2.84
CA ALA A 186 4.85 -11.27 -3.80
C ALA A 186 4.85 -12.80 -3.81
N GLY A 187 4.84 -13.43 -2.63
CA GLY A 187 4.75 -14.89 -2.50
C GLY A 187 3.49 -15.47 -3.13
N GLY A 188 2.32 -14.89 -2.84
CA GLY A 188 1.04 -15.33 -3.41
C GLY A 188 0.97 -15.14 -4.92
N LEU A 189 1.45 -14.00 -5.46
CA LEU A 189 1.50 -13.73 -6.90
C LEU A 189 2.53 -14.61 -7.64
N THR A 190 3.62 -14.99 -6.98
CA THR A 190 4.59 -15.95 -7.54
C THR A 190 3.98 -17.34 -7.61
N GLN A 191 3.30 -17.78 -6.56
CA GLN A 191 2.64 -19.08 -6.50
C GLN A 191 1.55 -19.23 -7.57
N SER A 192 0.81 -18.16 -7.86
CA SER A 192 -0.21 -18.14 -8.92
C SER A 192 0.35 -17.91 -10.33
N GLY A 193 1.67 -17.75 -10.48
CA GLY A 193 2.32 -17.51 -11.76
C GLY A 193 2.13 -16.09 -12.33
N VAL A 194 1.50 -15.18 -11.57
CA VAL A 194 1.32 -13.79 -12.01
C VAL A 194 2.62 -13.02 -11.93
N LEU A 195 3.40 -13.20 -10.87
CA LEU A 195 4.73 -12.60 -10.74
C LEU A 195 5.76 -13.54 -11.37
N ASP A 196 6.05 -13.31 -12.63
CA ASP A 196 7.08 -14.01 -13.42
C ASP A 196 8.36 -13.15 -13.59
N GLY A 197 9.39 -13.72 -14.22
CA GLY A 197 10.65 -13.02 -14.46
C GLY A 197 10.51 -11.70 -15.21
N PRO A 198 9.79 -11.63 -16.34
CA PRO A 198 9.54 -10.40 -17.07
C PRO A 198 8.84 -9.32 -16.25
N ARG A 199 7.82 -9.68 -15.46
CA ARG A 199 7.11 -8.71 -14.61
C ARG A 199 7.94 -8.27 -13.41
N ALA A 200 8.73 -9.16 -12.81
CA ALA A 200 9.68 -8.81 -11.76
C ALA A 200 10.74 -7.83 -12.28
N PHE A 201 11.23 -8.03 -13.50
CA PHE A 201 12.14 -7.08 -14.16
C PHE A 201 11.47 -5.73 -14.42
N GLY A 202 10.24 -5.72 -14.94
CA GLY A 202 9.45 -4.49 -15.12
C GLY A 202 9.20 -3.75 -13.80
N SER A 203 8.91 -4.49 -12.73
CA SER A 203 8.78 -3.95 -11.36
C SER A 203 10.10 -3.31 -10.88
N THR A 204 11.23 -3.92 -11.18
CA THR A 204 12.55 -3.37 -10.84
C THR A 204 12.83 -2.07 -11.59
N LEU A 205 12.48 -2.00 -12.89
CA LEU A 205 12.61 -0.76 -13.68
C LEU A 205 11.71 0.37 -13.13
N ALA A 206 10.51 0.05 -12.65
CA ALA A 206 9.59 1.00 -12.07
C ALA A 206 10.09 1.64 -10.76
N LEU A 207 11.06 1.01 -10.09
CA LEU A 207 11.71 1.54 -8.89
C LEU A 207 12.43 2.88 -9.16
N PHE A 208 13.12 3.01 -10.31
CA PHE A 208 13.95 4.19 -10.60
C PHE A 208 13.12 5.49 -10.66
N PRO A 209 12.06 5.61 -11.47
CA PRO A 209 11.23 6.81 -11.48
C PRO A 209 10.55 7.06 -10.12
N ALA A 210 10.13 6.01 -9.41
CA ALA A 210 9.53 6.15 -8.11
C ALA A 210 10.48 6.76 -7.08
N LEU A 211 11.73 6.29 -6.99
CA LEU A 211 12.73 6.81 -6.05
C LEU A 211 13.18 8.22 -6.39
N ALA A 212 13.43 8.51 -7.68
CA ALA A 212 13.87 9.83 -8.13
C ALA A 212 12.87 10.91 -7.73
N VAL A 213 11.60 10.67 -7.98
CA VAL A 213 10.56 11.67 -7.70
C VAL A 213 10.12 11.63 -6.23
N MET A 214 10.27 10.52 -5.52
CA MET A 214 10.07 10.46 -4.07
C MET A 214 11.02 11.41 -3.33
N ALA A 215 12.29 11.52 -3.76
CA ALA A 215 13.24 12.48 -3.19
C ALA A 215 12.78 13.94 -3.42
N VAL A 216 12.26 14.25 -4.61
CA VAL A 216 11.66 15.56 -4.91
C VAL A 216 10.45 15.82 -4.02
N GLY A 217 9.56 14.84 -3.85
CA GLY A 217 8.39 14.93 -2.97
C GLY A 217 8.77 15.19 -1.51
N GLN A 218 9.81 14.52 -1.00
CA GLN A 218 10.33 14.73 0.35
C GLN A 218 10.86 16.17 0.54
N TRP A 219 11.60 16.69 -0.45
CA TRP A 219 12.08 18.07 -0.41
C TRP A 219 10.93 19.09 -0.42
N LEU A 220 9.89 18.82 -1.24
CA LEU A 220 8.73 19.70 -1.39
C LEU A 220 7.76 19.63 -0.19
N ARG A 221 7.79 18.54 0.59
CA ARG A 221 6.95 18.32 1.78
C ARG A 221 6.96 19.47 2.77
N TYR A 222 8.09 20.16 2.91
CA TYR A 222 8.23 21.31 3.83
C TYR A 222 7.71 22.63 3.26
N ARG A 223 7.36 22.66 1.96
CA ARG A 223 6.89 23.84 1.22
C ARG A 223 5.41 23.80 0.88
N ILE A 224 4.79 22.61 0.91
CA ILE A 224 3.37 22.42 0.60
C ILE A 224 2.58 22.32 1.90
N ALA A 225 1.37 22.94 1.91
CA ALA A 225 0.42 22.76 2.99
C ALA A 225 -0.07 21.29 3.02
N ALA A 226 0.54 20.50 3.91
CA ALA A 226 0.32 19.04 4.01
C ALA A 226 -1.17 18.67 4.11
N ARG A 227 -1.98 19.50 4.78
CA ARG A 227 -3.42 19.27 4.96
C ARG A 227 -4.20 19.38 3.65
N THR A 228 -3.91 20.42 2.85
CA THR A 228 -4.56 20.63 1.55
C THR A 228 -4.18 19.52 0.58
N PHE A 229 -2.89 19.18 0.49
CA PHE A 229 -2.41 18.09 -0.37
C PHE A 229 -3.07 16.76 0.00
N ARG A 230 -3.13 16.44 1.29
CA ARG A 230 -3.77 15.21 1.78
C ARG A 230 -5.26 15.15 1.42
N ARG A 231 -5.99 16.25 1.55
CA ARG A 231 -7.41 16.33 1.14
C ARG A 231 -7.58 16.10 -0.36
N CYS A 232 -6.81 16.81 -1.19
CA CYS A 232 -6.83 16.61 -2.65
C CYS A 232 -6.52 15.15 -3.02
N PHE A 233 -5.52 14.55 -2.36
CA PHE A 233 -5.15 13.17 -2.56
C PHE A 233 -6.30 12.20 -2.25
N PHE A 234 -6.96 12.32 -1.09
CA PHE A 234 -8.08 11.44 -0.74
C PHE A 234 -9.32 11.69 -1.60
N VAL A 235 -9.60 12.93 -2.02
CA VAL A 235 -10.69 13.22 -2.96
C VAL A 235 -10.42 12.55 -4.31
N ALA A 236 -9.21 12.63 -4.84
CA ALA A 236 -8.82 11.95 -6.07
C ALA A 236 -8.92 10.42 -5.94
N LEU A 237 -8.47 9.85 -4.81
CA LEU A 237 -8.61 8.42 -4.52
C LEU A 237 -10.08 7.99 -4.43
N PHE A 238 -10.94 8.81 -3.84
CA PHE A 238 -12.37 8.52 -3.76
C PHE A 238 -13.01 8.46 -5.16
N ALA A 239 -12.71 9.47 -6.00
CA ALA A 239 -13.21 9.50 -7.38
C ALA A 239 -12.73 8.29 -8.20
N LEU A 240 -11.44 7.93 -8.09
CA LEU A 240 -10.88 6.74 -8.73
C LEU A 240 -11.51 5.45 -8.18
N GLY A 241 -11.73 5.38 -6.87
CA GLY A 241 -12.39 4.25 -6.23
C GLY A 241 -13.81 4.03 -6.74
N LEU A 242 -14.60 5.11 -6.87
CA LEU A 242 -15.93 5.02 -7.46
C LEU A 242 -15.88 4.57 -8.92
N HIS A 243 -14.98 5.11 -9.73
CA HIS A 243 -14.84 4.73 -11.13
C HIS A 243 -14.46 3.26 -11.33
N LEU A 244 -13.65 2.69 -10.43
CA LEU A 244 -13.25 1.28 -10.50
C LEU A 244 -14.29 0.32 -9.91
N ALA A 245 -15.21 0.83 -9.07
CA ALA A 245 -16.27 0.03 -8.45
C ALA A 245 -17.47 -0.16 -9.39
N PHE A 246 -17.70 0.77 -10.33
CA PHE A 246 -18.84 0.80 -11.28
C PHE A 246 -18.37 0.87 -12.72
#